data_00f6843cb2332efdb7c750162755737b
#
_entry.id   00f6843cb2332efdb7c750162755737b
#
_cell.length_a   1.000
_cell.length_b   1.000
_cell.length_c   1.000
_cell.angle_alpha   90.00
_cell.angle_beta   90.00
_cell.angle_gamma   90.00
#
_symmetry.space_group_name_H-M   'P 1'
#
loop_
_entity.id
_entity.type
_entity.pdbx_description
1 polymer ?
#
loop_
_entity_poly.entity_id
_entity_poly.type
_entity_poly.pdbx_seq_one_letter_code
_entity_poly.pdbx_strand_id
1 'polypeptide(L)'
;GMVTSNAAGLSVPDWPLSYGKLMPPMEGGVFYEHGHRMIATAIGFFTIILAIWIWKSDPRRWMRNLGWAALGAVIVQGVLGGLTVLYLLPKAISVGHACLAELFFSATVAIAVFTSPGWHQGPQVVEDSGWPSMRSLAAAVPVVILGQVALGAGARHQAFSVIPHVVGAMVVAGIVFMAAIPVISQHGSHPALGRSARMLLGITLVQIFLGIAAYLSRIITSEAVKPTPGMVFWTVLHLAVGALTMAAGTAFAIQVFRHVRRTAAEPAAQSATTS
;
A
#
# COMPACT_ATOMS: atom_id res chain seq x y z
N GLY A 1 11.93 -5.28 -1.69
CA GLY A 1 12.77 -4.23 -2.28
C GLY A 1 14.24 -4.63 -2.37
N MET A 2 14.92 -4.80 -1.23
CA MET A 2 16.36 -5.12 -1.17
C MET A 2 16.73 -6.41 -1.93
N VAL A 3 15.97 -7.48 -1.76
CA VAL A 3 16.21 -8.77 -2.44
C VAL A 3 16.28 -8.60 -3.96
N THR A 4 15.22 -8.06 -4.57
CA THR A 4 15.15 -7.90 -6.02
C THR A 4 16.12 -6.84 -6.55
N SER A 5 16.36 -5.74 -5.80
CA SER A 5 17.29 -4.68 -6.23
C SER A 5 18.75 -5.12 -6.21
N ASN A 6 19.09 -6.13 -5.41
CA ASN A 6 20.42 -6.73 -5.37
C ASN A 6 20.52 -8.03 -6.20
N ALA A 7 19.53 -8.33 -7.06
CA ALA A 7 19.45 -9.55 -7.84
C ALA A 7 19.57 -10.84 -7.00
N ALA A 8 19.10 -10.80 -5.74
CA ALA A 8 19.28 -11.87 -4.75
C ALA A 8 18.06 -12.80 -4.62
N GLY A 9 17.08 -12.73 -5.51
CA GLY A 9 15.79 -13.43 -5.36
C GLY A 9 15.84 -14.95 -5.52
N LEU A 10 16.96 -15.53 -5.92
CA LEU A 10 17.20 -16.97 -6.03
C LEU A 10 18.55 -17.35 -5.40
N SER A 11 18.99 -16.58 -4.42
CA SER A 11 20.23 -16.89 -3.68
C SER A 11 20.10 -18.06 -2.72
N VAL A 12 18.84 -18.45 -2.41
CA VAL A 12 18.51 -19.59 -1.54
C VAL A 12 17.55 -20.49 -2.31
N PRO A 13 17.95 -21.73 -2.68
CA PRO A 13 17.18 -22.57 -3.59
C PRO A 13 15.99 -23.29 -2.95
N ASP A 14 15.96 -23.39 -1.62
CA ASP A 14 14.97 -24.16 -0.86
C ASP A 14 14.03 -23.26 -0.04
N TRP A 15 12.90 -23.82 0.38
CA TRP A 15 11.93 -23.19 1.24
C TRP A 15 11.17 -24.28 2.03
N PRO A 16 10.86 -24.11 3.32
CA PRO A 16 11.00 -22.91 4.16
C PRO A 16 12.41 -22.68 4.73
N LEU A 17 13.29 -23.66 4.66
CA LEU A 17 14.66 -23.59 5.13
C LEU A 17 15.55 -22.82 4.13
N SER A 18 16.82 -22.64 4.50
CA SER A 18 17.84 -22.01 3.66
C SER A 18 19.08 -22.92 3.65
N TYR A 19 19.30 -23.60 2.52
CA TYR A 19 20.31 -24.66 2.40
C TYR A 19 20.14 -25.75 3.47
N GLY A 20 18.89 -26.15 3.73
CA GLY A 20 18.54 -27.12 4.76
C GLY A 20 18.74 -26.65 6.20
N LYS A 21 19.08 -25.38 6.44
CA LYS A 21 19.39 -24.80 7.75
C LYS A 21 18.39 -23.71 8.14
N LEU A 22 18.20 -23.50 9.44
CA LEU A 22 17.45 -22.35 9.98
C LEU A 22 18.28 -21.06 9.91
N MET A 23 19.61 -21.16 10.01
CA MET A 23 20.52 -20.02 9.95
C MET A 23 21.72 -20.40 9.06
N PRO A 24 21.69 -20.07 7.78
CA PRO A 24 22.82 -20.27 6.86
C PRO A 24 23.88 -19.16 7.07
N PRO A 25 25.10 -19.30 6.50
CA PRO A 25 26.04 -18.20 6.42
C PRO A 25 25.42 -17.00 5.69
N MET A 26 25.46 -15.82 6.34
CA MET A 26 24.82 -14.58 5.86
C MET A 26 25.77 -13.81 4.93
N GLU A 27 26.04 -14.35 3.74
CA GLU A 27 26.99 -13.80 2.77
C GLU A 27 26.30 -13.50 1.44
N GLY A 28 26.73 -12.45 0.75
CA GLY A 28 26.27 -12.11 -0.58
C GLY A 28 24.74 -11.99 -0.70
N GLY A 29 24.15 -12.67 -1.67
CA GLY A 29 22.70 -12.67 -1.91
C GLY A 29 21.88 -13.33 -0.79
N VAL A 30 22.49 -14.31 -0.07
CA VAL A 30 21.83 -14.98 1.07
C VAL A 30 21.49 -13.99 2.18
N PHE A 31 22.37 -13.01 2.44
CA PHE A 31 22.11 -11.95 3.41
C PHE A 31 20.76 -11.23 3.13
N TYR A 32 20.49 -10.90 1.89
CA TYR A 32 19.25 -10.20 1.52
C TYR A 32 18.03 -11.13 1.54
N GLU A 33 18.14 -12.32 0.96
CA GLU A 33 17.01 -13.23 0.82
C GLU A 33 16.64 -13.87 2.15
N HIS A 34 17.61 -14.45 2.86
CA HIS A 34 17.35 -15.03 4.18
C HIS A 34 16.99 -13.96 5.21
N GLY A 35 17.63 -12.79 5.17
CA GLY A 35 17.26 -11.63 6.00
C GLY A 35 15.80 -11.21 5.79
N HIS A 36 15.32 -11.20 4.53
CA HIS A 36 13.91 -10.96 4.24
C HIS A 36 13.00 -12.03 4.87
N ARG A 37 13.36 -13.32 4.80
CA ARG A 37 12.60 -14.42 5.43
C ARG A 37 12.54 -14.28 6.95
N MET A 38 13.63 -13.88 7.60
CA MET A 38 13.68 -13.62 9.05
C MET A 38 12.71 -12.50 9.45
N ILE A 39 12.74 -11.37 8.72
CA ILE A 39 11.81 -10.24 8.95
C ILE A 39 10.37 -10.68 8.71
N ALA A 40 10.09 -11.42 7.64
CA ALA A 40 8.75 -11.94 7.35
C ALA A 40 8.24 -12.87 8.46
N THR A 41 9.11 -13.73 9.01
CA THR A 41 8.79 -14.61 10.15
C THR A 41 8.44 -13.79 11.40
N ALA A 42 9.22 -12.75 11.71
CA ALA A 42 8.93 -11.84 12.82
C ALA A 42 7.59 -11.11 12.64
N ILE A 43 7.31 -10.60 11.43
CA ILE A 43 6.03 -9.98 11.10
C ILE A 43 4.88 -10.98 11.28
N GLY A 44 5.03 -12.22 10.81
CA GLY A 44 4.05 -13.28 10.99
C GLY A 44 3.77 -13.54 12.48
N PHE A 45 4.82 -13.65 13.30
CA PHE A 45 4.69 -13.83 14.74
C PHE A 45 3.94 -12.65 15.42
N PHE A 46 4.31 -11.41 15.12
CA PHE A 46 3.61 -10.24 15.66
C PHE A 46 2.16 -10.16 15.15
N THR A 47 1.87 -10.62 13.94
CA THR A 47 0.50 -10.66 13.43
C THR A 47 -0.37 -11.68 14.17
N ILE A 48 0.20 -12.83 14.58
CA ILE A 48 -0.49 -13.81 15.45
C ILE A 48 -0.85 -13.15 16.79
N ILE A 49 0.12 -12.47 17.43
CA ILE A 49 -0.09 -11.75 18.69
C ILE A 49 -1.21 -10.71 18.52
N LEU A 50 -1.13 -9.90 17.45
CA LEU A 50 -2.10 -8.86 17.15
C LEU A 50 -3.52 -9.44 16.95
N ALA A 51 -3.65 -10.51 16.16
CA ALA A 51 -4.95 -11.15 15.89
C ALA A 51 -5.58 -11.70 17.20
N ILE A 52 -4.79 -12.39 18.03
CA ILE A 52 -5.24 -12.91 19.33
C ILE A 52 -5.59 -11.76 20.27
N TRP A 53 -4.81 -10.70 20.30
CA TRP A 53 -5.09 -9.54 21.17
C TRP A 53 -6.41 -8.87 20.77
N ILE A 54 -6.60 -8.55 19.50
CA ILE A 54 -7.85 -7.97 18.99
C ILE A 54 -9.04 -8.91 19.31
N TRP A 55 -8.88 -10.20 19.08
CA TRP A 55 -9.94 -11.19 19.34
C TRP A 55 -10.38 -11.20 20.81
N LYS A 56 -9.45 -11.03 21.75
CA LYS A 56 -9.72 -11.03 23.20
C LYS A 56 -10.21 -9.67 23.74
N SER A 57 -9.70 -8.55 23.18
CA SER A 57 -9.89 -7.22 23.77
C SER A 57 -10.92 -6.34 23.05
N ASP A 58 -11.18 -6.57 21.74
CA ASP A 58 -12.10 -5.72 20.99
C ASP A 58 -13.51 -6.35 20.90
N PRO A 59 -14.56 -5.65 21.37
CA PRO A 59 -15.92 -6.17 21.30
C PRO A 59 -16.52 -6.19 19.90
N ARG A 60 -15.95 -5.44 18.96
CA ARG A 60 -16.45 -5.28 17.58
C ARG A 60 -16.15 -6.53 16.76
N ARG A 61 -17.18 -7.25 16.32
CA ARG A 61 -17.00 -8.46 15.47
C ARG A 61 -16.19 -8.21 14.21
N TRP A 62 -16.49 -7.11 13.51
CA TRP A 62 -15.78 -6.77 12.27
C TRP A 62 -14.30 -6.50 12.51
N MET A 63 -13.94 -5.94 13.66
CA MET A 63 -12.54 -5.68 14.03
C MET A 63 -11.79 -6.99 14.29
N ARG A 64 -12.41 -7.95 14.97
CA ARG A 64 -11.88 -9.32 15.15
C ARG A 64 -11.68 -10.03 13.82
N ASN A 65 -12.67 -9.91 12.91
CA ASN A 65 -12.55 -10.46 11.56
C ASN A 65 -11.41 -9.81 10.76
N LEU A 66 -11.18 -8.50 10.90
CA LEU A 66 -10.05 -7.81 10.27
C LEU A 66 -8.71 -8.32 10.81
N GLY A 67 -8.59 -8.58 12.12
CA GLY A 67 -7.40 -9.20 12.72
C GLY A 67 -7.12 -10.60 12.16
N TRP A 68 -8.14 -11.45 12.04
CA TRP A 68 -8.02 -12.77 11.43
C TRP A 68 -7.75 -12.72 9.92
N ALA A 69 -8.32 -11.73 9.21
CA ALA A 69 -8.03 -11.50 7.79
C ALA A 69 -6.57 -11.09 7.57
N ALA A 70 -6.02 -10.22 8.43
CA ALA A 70 -4.61 -9.86 8.40
C ALA A 70 -3.70 -11.09 8.64
N LEU A 71 -4.05 -11.96 9.59
CA LEU A 71 -3.32 -13.21 9.81
C LEU A 71 -3.41 -14.15 8.60
N GLY A 72 -4.60 -14.31 8.02
CA GLY A 72 -4.77 -15.10 6.79
C GLY A 72 -3.92 -14.53 5.64
N ALA A 73 -3.91 -13.21 5.48
CA ALA A 73 -3.11 -12.55 4.44
C ALA A 73 -1.61 -12.79 4.62
N VAL A 74 -1.06 -12.71 5.84
CA VAL A 74 0.38 -12.96 6.07
C VAL A 74 0.75 -14.43 5.88
N ILE A 75 -0.15 -15.37 6.17
CA ILE A 75 0.07 -16.80 5.88
C ILE A 75 0.14 -17.02 4.35
N VAL A 76 -0.82 -16.50 3.61
CA VAL A 76 -0.83 -16.58 2.13
C VAL A 76 0.40 -15.87 1.54
N GLN A 77 0.81 -14.73 2.14
CA GLN A 77 2.03 -14.01 1.77
C GLN A 77 3.28 -14.87 1.90
N GLY A 78 3.40 -15.63 3.00
CA GLY A 78 4.49 -16.58 3.21
C GLY A 78 4.50 -17.69 2.15
N VAL A 79 3.33 -18.28 1.86
CA VAL A 79 3.18 -19.31 0.81
C VAL A 79 3.56 -18.75 -0.56
N LEU A 80 3.04 -17.57 -0.95
CA LEU A 80 3.42 -16.94 -2.22
C LEU A 80 4.93 -16.66 -2.28
N GLY A 81 5.53 -16.21 -1.16
CA GLY A 81 6.98 -16.03 -1.07
C GLY A 81 7.75 -17.33 -1.31
N GLY A 82 7.31 -18.46 -0.74
CA GLY A 82 7.87 -19.78 -1.02
C GLY A 82 7.72 -20.20 -2.48
N LEU A 83 6.53 -20.00 -3.06
CA LEU A 83 6.28 -20.31 -4.46
C LEU A 83 7.14 -19.46 -5.43
N THR A 84 7.47 -18.21 -5.08
CA THR A 84 8.38 -17.41 -5.91
C THR A 84 9.76 -18.04 -6.02
N VAL A 85 10.24 -18.69 -4.97
CA VAL A 85 11.54 -19.38 -4.95
C VAL A 85 11.44 -20.73 -5.67
N LEU A 86 10.50 -21.58 -5.27
CA LEU A 86 10.36 -22.94 -5.79
C LEU A 86 10.08 -23.00 -7.29
N TYR A 87 9.39 -22.00 -7.84
CA TYR A 87 9.06 -21.89 -9.27
C TYR A 87 9.92 -20.84 -10.03
N LEU A 88 11.08 -20.45 -9.49
CA LEU A 88 12.06 -19.58 -10.15
C LEU A 88 11.47 -18.22 -10.58
N LEU A 89 10.80 -17.53 -9.67
CA LEU A 89 10.25 -16.18 -9.80
C LEU A 89 9.18 -16.04 -10.91
N PRO A 90 8.08 -16.82 -10.90
CA PRO A 90 7.01 -16.64 -11.89
C PRO A 90 6.45 -15.23 -11.78
N LYS A 91 6.30 -14.53 -12.91
CA LYS A 91 5.90 -13.12 -12.97
C LYS A 91 4.57 -12.87 -12.27
N ALA A 92 3.55 -13.69 -12.52
CA ALA A 92 2.23 -13.55 -11.92
C ALA A 92 2.25 -13.74 -10.40
N ILE A 93 2.97 -14.75 -9.90
CA ILE A 93 3.11 -15.00 -8.45
C ILE A 93 3.88 -13.85 -7.78
N SER A 94 4.95 -13.37 -8.41
CA SER A 94 5.74 -12.24 -7.90
C SER A 94 4.93 -10.93 -7.82
N VAL A 95 4.09 -10.65 -8.81
CA VAL A 95 3.16 -9.51 -8.81
C VAL A 95 2.09 -9.70 -7.73
N GLY A 96 1.49 -10.89 -7.65
CA GLY A 96 0.50 -11.22 -6.61
C GLY A 96 1.06 -11.08 -5.20
N HIS A 97 2.29 -11.55 -4.96
CA HIS A 97 3.02 -11.40 -3.69
C HIS A 97 3.23 -9.91 -3.35
N ALA A 98 3.59 -9.06 -4.31
CA ALA A 98 3.73 -7.63 -4.09
C ALA A 98 2.38 -6.96 -3.75
N CYS A 99 1.31 -7.25 -4.49
CA CYS A 99 -0.02 -6.70 -4.23
C CYS A 99 -0.59 -7.14 -2.88
N LEU A 100 -0.42 -8.42 -2.52
CA LEU A 100 -0.89 -8.94 -1.23
C LEU A 100 -0.13 -8.31 -0.05
N ALA A 101 1.18 -8.00 -0.22
CA ALA A 101 1.94 -7.28 0.80
C ALA A 101 1.34 -5.90 1.09
N GLU A 102 0.92 -5.17 0.05
CA GLU A 102 0.28 -3.86 0.20
C GLU A 102 -1.12 -3.97 0.84
N LEU A 103 -1.89 -4.98 0.49
CA LEU A 103 -3.19 -5.25 1.13
C LEU A 103 -3.03 -5.61 2.60
N PHE A 104 -2.06 -6.44 2.94
CA PHE A 104 -1.72 -6.77 4.32
C PHE A 104 -1.29 -5.51 5.10
N PHE A 105 -0.41 -4.69 4.52
CA PHE A 105 0.02 -3.44 5.14
C PHE A 105 -1.16 -2.46 5.32
N SER A 106 -2.03 -2.34 4.32
CA SER A 106 -3.26 -1.54 4.41
C SER A 106 -4.19 -2.03 5.53
N ALA A 107 -4.31 -3.35 5.72
CA ALA A 107 -5.10 -3.91 6.83
C ALA A 107 -4.50 -3.54 8.19
N THR A 108 -3.17 -3.59 8.34
CA THR A 108 -2.51 -3.17 9.60
C THR A 108 -2.68 -1.67 9.87
N VAL A 109 -2.60 -0.84 8.83
CA VAL A 109 -2.88 0.61 8.93
C VAL A 109 -4.34 0.86 9.32
N ALA A 110 -5.29 0.14 8.72
CA ALA A 110 -6.70 0.23 9.08
C ALA A 110 -6.92 -0.16 10.55
N ILE A 111 -6.30 -1.24 11.03
CA ILE A 111 -6.32 -1.64 12.45
C ILE A 111 -5.81 -0.51 13.33
N ALA A 112 -4.66 0.09 12.99
CA ALA A 112 -4.08 1.18 13.75
C ALA A 112 -5.00 2.43 13.79
N VAL A 113 -5.65 2.77 12.69
CA VAL A 113 -6.63 3.87 12.62
C VAL A 113 -7.85 3.56 13.52
N PHE A 114 -8.42 2.35 13.39
CA PHE A 114 -9.63 1.94 14.12
C PHE A 114 -9.44 1.73 15.63
N THR A 115 -8.19 1.58 16.07
CA THR A 115 -7.81 1.47 17.49
C THR A 115 -7.25 2.76 18.08
N SER A 116 -7.08 3.80 17.25
CA SER A 116 -6.53 5.09 17.68
C SER A 116 -7.45 5.84 18.64
N PRO A 117 -6.91 6.65 19.56
CA PRO A 117 -7.73 7.50 20.45
C PRO A 117 -8.70 8.41 19.68
N GLY A 118 -8.29 8.98 18.54
CA GLY A 118 -9.14 9.81 17.70
C GLY A 118 -10.33 9.05 17.10
N TRP A 119 -10.20 7.73 16.92
CA TRP A 119 -11.34 6.91 16.51
C TRP A 119 -12.41 6.80 17.61
N HIS A 120 -12.02 6.70 18.86
CA HIS A 120 -12.95 6.56 19.99
C HIS A 120 -13.70 7.86 20.34
N GLN A 121 -13.22 9.03 19.92
CA GLN A 121 -13.88 10.32 20.13
C GLN A 121 -15.14 10.54 19.28
N GLY A 122 -15.43 9.63 18.36
CA GLY A 122 -16.58 9.77 17.45
C GLY A 122 -16.29 10.60 16.18
N PRO A 123 -17.19 10.58 15.19
CA PRO A 123 -17.01 11.35 13.96
C PRO A 123 -17.40 12.81 14.14
N GLN A 124 -16.59 13.72 13.60
CA GLN A 124 -16.98 15.10 13.35
C GLN A 124 -17.47 15.17 11.90
N VAL A 125 -18.78 15.20 11.70
CA VAL A 125 -19.38 15.05 10.37
C VAL A 125 -19.36 16.38 9.63
N VAL A 126 -18.93 16.36 8.37
CA VAL A 126 -19.01 17.46 7.40
C VAL A 126 -19.84 17.01 6.20
N GLU A 127 -20.47 17.95 5.51
CA GLU A 127 -21.29 17.70 4.33
C GLU A 127 -20.48 17.86 3.05
N ASP A 128 -20.85 17.07 2.03
CA ASP A 128 -20.27 17.09 0.69
C ASP A 128 -21.40 17.14 -0.34
N SER A 129 -21.47 18.23 -1.08
CA SER A 129 -22.36 18.44 -2.23
C SER A 129 -21.65 18.35 -3.57
N GLY A 130 -20.34 18.05 -3.58
CA GLY A 130 -19.51 18.02 -4.76
C GLY A 130 -19.81 16.86 -5.72
N TRP A 131 -19.43 17.06 -6.98
CA TRP A 131 -19.39 16.00 -7.99
C TRP A 131 -18.05 16.04 -8.74
N PRO A 132 -17.30 14.93 -8.80
CA PRO A 132 -17.53 13.67 -8.09
C PRO A 132 -17.43 13.83 -6.57
N SER A 133 -18.15 13.00 -5.81
CA SER A 133 -18.19 13.12 -4.35
C SER A 133 -16.84 12.80 -3.70
N MET A 134 -16.53 13.44 -2.57
CA MET A 134 -15.31 13.14 -1.80
C MET A 134 -15.22 11.66 -1.42
N ARG A 135 -16.36 11.01 -1.13
CA ARG A 135 -16.40 9.59 -0.80
C ARG A 135 -16.06 8.69 -1.98
N SER A 136 -16.55 9.00 -3.19
CA SER A 136 -16.22 8.22 -4.38
C SER A 136 -14.76 8.36 -4.76
N LEU A 137 -14.21 9.58 -4.70
CA LEU A 137 -12.78 9.81 -4.93
C LEU A 137 -11.92 9.12 -3.86
N ALA A 138 -12.30 9.21 -2.59
CA ALA A 138 -11.58 8.53 -1.50
C ALA A 138 -11.60 7.01 -1.64
N ALA A 139 -12.69 6.40 -2.13
CA ALA A 139 -12.75 4.98 -2.45
C ALA A 139 -11.83 4.60 -3.62
N ALA A 140 -11.74 5.46 -4.64
CA ALA A 140 -10.91 5.22 -5.80
C ALA A 140 -9.40 5.25 -5.46
N VAL A 141 -8.96 6.11 -4.53
CA VAL A 141 -7.54 6.30 -4.19
C VAL A 141 -6.82 4.98 -3.89
N PRO A 142 -7.18 4.17 -2.88
CA PRO A 142 -6.46 2.93 -2.59
C PRO A 142 -6.56 1.91 -3.74
N VAL A 143 -7.64 1.90 -4.51
CA VAL A 143 -7.84 1.00 -5.64
C VAL A 143 -6.84 1.31 -6.77
N VAL A 144 -6.74 2.59 -7.16
CA VAL A 144 -5.81 2.97 -8.24
C VAL A 144 -4.35 2.87 -7.80
N ILE A 145 -4.04 3.12 -6.52
CA ILE A 145 -2.69 2.91 -5.98
C ILE A 145 -2.33 1.42 -6.01
N LEU A 146 -3.25 0.51 -5.64
CA LEU A 146 -3.01 -0.93 -5.73
C LEU A 146 -2.80 -1.37 -7.19
N GLY A 147 -3.59 -0.85 -8.13
CA GLY A 147 -3.37 -1.06 -9.55
C GLY A 147 -1.99 -0.58 -10.00
N GLN A 148 -1.55 0.58 -9.51
CA GLN A 148 -0.22 1.12 -9.78
C GLN A 148 0.91 0.23 -9.21
N VAL A 149 0.70 -0.36 -8.02
CA VAL A 149 1.62 -1.36 -7.45
C VAL A 149 1.73 -2.58 -8.37
N ALA A 150 0.61 -3.09 -8.87
CA ALA A 150 0.61 -4.21 -9.82
C ALA A 150 1.37 -3.86 -11.12
N LEU A 151 1.17 -2.66 -11.67
CA LEU A 151 1.92 -2.18 -12.84
C LEU A 151 3.41 -2.04 -12.55
N GLY A 152 3.77 -1.50 -11.39
CA GLY A 152 5.18 -1.38 -10.97
C GLY A 152 5.86 -2.73 -10.76
N ALA A 153 5.18 -3.65 -10.10
CA ALA A 153 5.66 -5.02 -9.90
C ALA A 153 5.79 -5.76 -11.24
N GLY A 154 4.81 -5.62 -12.15
CA GLY A 154 4.87 -6.20 -13.48
C GLY A 154 6.05 -5.71 -14.31
N ALA A 155 6.30 -4.39 -14.32
CA ALA A 155 7.46 -3.81 -14.98
C ALA A 155 8.78 -4.28 -14.33
N ARG A 156 8.82 -4.38 -13.00
CA ARG A 156 9.99 -4.84 -12.25
C ARG A 156 10.34 -6.29 -12.51
N HIS A 157 9.35 -7.16 -12.63
CA HIS A 157 9.50 -8.57 -12.94
C HIS A 157 9.48 -8.87 -14.44
N GLN A 158 9.64 -7.84 -15.28
CA GLN A 158 9.73 -7.96 -16.75
C GLN A 158 8.50 -8.67 -17.37
N ALA A 159 7.31 -8.46 -16.80
CA ALA A 159 6.08 -8.94 -17.40
C ALA A 159 5.70 -8.08 -18.62
N PHE A 160 6.03 -6.80 -18.59
CA PHE A 160 5.84 -5.81 -19.65
C PHE A 160 6.81 -4.62 -19.46
N SER A 161 6.77 -3.67 -20.38
CA SER A 161 7.60 -2.45 -20.33
C SER A 161 7.20 -1.53 -19.16
N VAL A 162 8.03 -0.52 -18.85
CA VAL A 162 7.73 0.45 -17.79
C VAL A 162 6.61 1.44 -18.16
N ILE A 163 6.25 1.55 -19.45
CA ILE A 163 5.29 2.55 -19.95
C ILE A 163 3.93 2.49 -19.24
N PRO A 164 3.27 1.31 -19.06
CA PRO A 164 2.01 1.25 -18.33
C PRO A 164 2.12 1.78 -16.89
N HIS A 165 3.25 1.55 -16.23
CA HIS A 165 3.50 2.07 -14.88
C HIS A 165 3.64 3.60 -14.86
N VAL A 166 4.31 4.19 -15.86
CA VAL A 166 4.43 5.66 -15.98
C VAL A 166 3.08 6.30 -16.27
N VAL A 167 2.29 5.74 -17.20
CA VAL A 167 0.93 6.23 -17.50
C VAL A 167 0.01 6.07 -16.28
N GLY A 168 0.08 4.93 -15.60
CA GLY A 168 -0.67 4.69 -14.37
C GLY A 168 -0.31 5.68 -13.26
N ALA A 169 0.95 6.09 -13.13
CA ALA A 169 1.37 7.10 -12.16
C ALA A 169 0.69 8.47 -12.40
N MET A 170 0.50 8.86 -13.68
CA MET A 170 -0.24 10.09 -14.02
C MET A 170 -1.71 10.00 -13.61
N VAL A 171 -2.34 8.84 -13.82
CA VAL A 171 -3.72 8.58 -13.40
C VAL A 171 -3.85 8.64 -11.88
N VAL A 172 -2.94 7.97 -11.15
CA VAL A 172 -2.92 8.01 -9.67
C VAL A 172 -2.73 9.43 -9.17
N ALA A 173 -1.79 10.18 -9.72
CA ALA A 173 -1.57 11.59 -9.34
C ALA A 173 -2.82 12.42 -9.56
N GLY A 174 -3.48 12.31 -10.73
CA GLY A 174 -4.73 13.01 -11.04
C GLY A 174 -5.83 12.70 -10.02
N ILE A 175 -6.06 11.42 -9.73
CA ILE A 175 -7.09 11.00 -8.76
C ILE A 175 -6.76 11.46 -7.34
N VAL A 176 -5.50 11.37 -6.92
CA VAL A 176 -5.07 11.86 -5.60
C VAL A 176 -5.27 13.38 -5.49
N PHE A 177 -4.93 14.15 -6.52
CA PHE A 177 -5.14 15.61 -6.53
C PHE A 177 -6.62 15.94 -6.47
N MET A 178 -7.45 15.28 -7.29
CA MET A 178 -8.91 15.44 -7.27
C MET A 178 -9.52 15.08 -5.92
N ALA A 179 -8.98 14.08 -5.21
CA ALA A 179 -9.46 13.65 -3.90
C ALA A 179 -8.99 14.56 -2.76
N ALA A 180 -7.70 14.93 -2.75
CA ALA A 180 -7.09 15.62 -1.62
C ALA A 180 -7.32 17.15 -1.65
N ILE A 181 -7.26 17.80 -2.81
CA ILE A 181 -7.36 19.27 -2.92
C ILE A 181 -8.71 19.79 -2.41
N PRO A 182 -9.88 19.24 -2.80
CA PRO A 182 -11.16 19.69 -2.26
C PRO A 182 -11.26 19.50 -0.75
N VAL A 183 -10.75 18.40 -0.21
CA VAL A 183 -10.73 18.18 1.26
C VAL A 183 -9.85 19.22 1.96
N ILE A 184 -8.69 19.56 1.40
CA ILE A 184 -7.80 20.57 1.98
C ILE A 184 -8.43 21.97 1.91
N SER A 185 -9.06 22.34 0.79
CA SER A 185 -9.63 23.68 0.59
C SER A 185 -10.91 23.91 1.39
N GLN A 186 -11.79 22.90 1.49
CA GLN A 186 -13.09 23.04 2.15
C GLN A 186 -13.05 22.62 3.62
N HIS A 187 -12.22 21.64 3.97
CA HIS A 187 -12.17 21.03 5.31
C HIS A 187 -10.74 20.94 5.87
N GLY A 188 -9.84 21.82 5.43
CA GLY A 188 -8.42 21.79 5.85
C GLY A 188 -8.20 22.02 7.34
N SER A 189 -9.11 22.70 8.03
CA SER A 189 -9.09 22.88 9.51
C SER A 189 -9.59 21.64 10.27
N HIS A 190 -10.31 20.73 9.62
CA HIS A 190 -10.78 19.49 10.24
C HIS A 190 -9.58 18.59 10.59
N PRO A 191 -9.38 18.20 11.87
CA PRO A 191 -8.12 17.61 12.34
C PRO A 191 -7.78 16.28 11.64
N ALA A 192 -8.78 15.46 11.35
CA ALA A 192 -8.58 14.16 10.68
C ALA A 192 -8.51 14.32 9.15
N LEU A 193 -9.46 15.01 8.54
CA LEU A 193 -9.56 15.17 7.09
C LEU A 193 -8.38 15.97 6.53
N GLY A 194 -8.13 17.17 7.09
CA GLY A 194 -7.06 18.05 6.62
C GLY A 194 -5.68 17.40 6.78
N ARG A 195 -5.44 16.69 7.89
CA ARG A 195 -4.16 15.98 8.11
C ARG A 195 -3.98 14.85 7.11
N SER A 196 -4.96 13.97 6.95
CA SER A 196 -4.85 12.82 6.06
C SER A 196 -4.74 13.24 4.59
N ALA A 197 -5.45 14.28 4.15
CA ALA A 197 -5.37 14.80 2.80
C ALA A 197 -4.00 15.42 2.49
N ARG A 198 -3.45 16.26 3.40
CA ARG A 198 -2.10 16.84 3.24
C ARG A 198 -1.02 15.75 3.24
N MET A 199 -1.14 14.74 4.11
CA MET A 199 -0.20 13.62 4.15
C MET A 199 -0.23 12.82 2.86
N LEU A 200 -1.43 12.49 2.34
CA LEU A 200 -1.57 11.78 1.07
C LEU A 200 -0.98 12.57 -0.08
N LEU A 201 -1.29 13.87 -0.18
CA LEU A 201 -0.76 14.73 -1.24
C LEU A 201 0.76 14.84 -1.17
N GLY A 202 1.32 15.10 0.02
CA GLY A 202 2.75 15.27 0.21
C GLY A 202 3.54 14.00 -0.11
N ILE A 203 3.08 12.84 0.39
CA ILE A 203 3.77 11.57 0.13
C ILE A 203 3.67 11.16 -1.35
N THR A 204 2.56 11.49 -2.04
CA THR A 204 2.41 11.25 -3.48
C THR A 204 3.39 12.09 -4.29
N LEU A 205 3.61 13.36 -3.93
CA LEU A 205 4.63 14.20 -4.59
C LEU A 205 6.04 13.63 -4.40
N VAL A 206 6.37 13.20 -3.18
CA VAL A 206 7.65 12.52 -2.91
C VAL A 206 7.77 11.23 -3.73
N GLN A 207 6.70 10.44 -3.83
CA GLN A 207 6.68 9.19 -4.58
C GLN A 207 6.92 9.41 -6.08
N ILE A 208 6.35 10.47 -6.67
CA ILE A 208 6.61 10.84 -8.06
C ILE A 208 8.08 11.18 -8.27
N PHE A 209 8.64 12.03 -7.41
CA PHE A 209 10.07 12.38 -7.46
C PHE A 209 10.96 11.14 -7.38
N LEU A 210 10.70 10.25 -6.42
CA LEU A 210 11.45 9.02 -6.24
C LEU A 210 11.31 8.05 -7.42
N GLY A 211 10.13 8.02 -8.06
CA GLY A 211 9.90 7.25 -9.28
C GLY A 211 10.79 7.72 -10.44
N ILE A 212 10.89 9.03 -10.63
CA ILE A 212 11.78 9.64 -11.63
C ILE A 212 13.24 9.32 -11.30
N ALA A 213 13.67 9.51 -10.05
CA ALA A 213 15.03 9.22 -9.61
C ALA A 213 15.40 7.73 -9.78
N ALA A 214 14.49 6.81 -9.43
CA ALA A 214 14.68 5.38 -9.62
C ALA A 214 14.78 5.01 -11.11
N TYR A 215 13.96 5.61 -11.96
CA TYR A 215 13.99 5.37 -13.41
C TYR A 215 15.28 5.89 -14.04
N LEU A 216 15.67 7.13 -13.75
CA LEU A 216 16.92 7.72 -14.25
C LEU A 216 18.14 6.94 -13.77
N SER A 217 18.19 6.54 -12.50
CA SER A 217 19.30 5.75 -11.97
C SER A 217 19.46 4.41 -12.71
N ARG A 218 18.36 3.77 -13.11
CA ARG A 218 18.39 2.53 -13.90
C ARG A 218 18.89 2.75 -15.34
N ILE A 219 18.50 3.87 -15.97
CA ILE A 219 19.00 4.22 -17.31
C ILE A 219 20.51 4.48 -17.26
N ILE A 220 20.97 5.33 -16.34
CA ILE A 220 22.38 5.70 -16.21
C ILE A 220 23.26 4.48 -15.91
N THR A 221 22.74 3.48 -15.21
CA THR A 221 23.48 2.28 -14.82
C THR A 221 23.10 1.03 -15.64
N SER A 222 22.47 1.21 -16.81
CA SER A 222 21.97 0.10 -17.64
C SER A 222 23.07 -0.86 -18.11
N GLU A 223 24.27 -0.37 -18.31
CA GLU A 223 25.44 -1.17 -18.74
C GLU A 223 26.26 -1.75 -17.58
N ALA A 224 25.89 -1.46 -16.33
CA ALA A 224 26.60 -1.97 -15.18
C ALA A 224 26.36 -3.48 -15.01
N VAL A 225 27.43 -4.26 -14.91
CA VAL A 225 27.37 -5.73 -14.74
C VAL A 225 26.67 -6.14 -13.44
N LYS A 226 26.72 -5.29 -12.41
CA LYS A 226 26.06 -5.52 -11.12
C LYS A 226 25.24 -4.31 -10.72
N PRO A 227 24.18 -4.51 -9.91
CA PRO A 227 23.41 -3.40 -9.35
C PRO A 227 24.30 -2.41 -8.60
N THR A 228 24.23 -1.13 -8.98
CA THR A 228 25.03 -0.09 -8.30
C THR A 228 24.34 0.35 -7.00
N PRO A 229 25.09 0.76 -5.96
CA PRO A 229 24.50 1.22 -4.69
C PRO A 229 23.48 2.35 -4.88
N GLY A 230 23.73 3.29 -5.79
CA GLY A 230 22.81 4.40 -6.09
C GLY A 230 21.49 3.91 -6.70
N MET A 231 21.54 2.99 -7.68
CA MET A 231 20.34 2.38 -8.25
C MET A 231 19.54 1.61 -7.20
N VAL A 232 20.22 0.82 -6.36
CA VAL A 232 19.56 0.08 -5.25
C VAL A 232 18.89 1.05 -4.30
N PHE A 233 19.57 2.12 -3.89
CA PHE A 233 19.04 3.13 -2.98
C PHE A 233 17.76 3.77 -3.51
N TRP A 234 17.77 4.34 -4.71
CA TRP A 234 16.59 5.01 -5.28
C TRP A 234 15.44 4.06 -5.52
N THR A 235 15.72 2.84 -5.98
CA THR A 235 14.68 1.85 -6.24
C THR A 235 14.03 1.35 -4.94
N VAL A 236 14.81 1.08 -3.91
CA VAL A 236 14.30 0.63 -2.61
C VAL A 236 13.51 1.73 -1.93
N LEU A 237 13.99 2.98 -1.99
CA LEU A 237 13.30 4.12 -1.41
C LEU A 237 11.96 4.38 -2.12
N HIS A 238 11.93 4.30 -3.46
CA HIS A 238 10.68 4.39 -4.23
C HIS A 238 9.66 3.32 -3.83
N LEU A 239 10.10 2.07 -3.62
CA LEU A 239 9.23 0.98 -3.15
C LEU A 239 8.70 1.23 -1.73
N ALA A 240 9.58 1.65 -0.81
CA ALA A 240 9.20 1.92 0.58
C ALA A 240 8.20 3.07 0.68
N VAL A 241 8.44 4.17 -0.03
CA VAL A 241 7.51 5.32 -0.06
C VAL A 241 6.23 4.96 -0.83
N GLY A 242 6.29 4.05 -1.81
CA GLY A 242 5.10 3.49 -2.47
C GLY A 242 4.16 2.79 -1.49
N ALA A 243 4.71 1.96 -0.61
CA ALA A 243 3.93 1.32 0.46
C ALA A 243 3.33 2.36 1.43
N LEU A 244 4.09 3.39 1.79
CA LEU A 244 3.58 4.49 2.63
C LEU A 244 2.51 5.31 1.89
N THR A 245 2.58 5.44 0.56
CA THR A 245 1.53 6.10 -0.25
C THR A 245 0.24 5.29 -0.20
N MET A 246 0.32 3.96 -0.30
CA MET A 246 -0.84 3.07 -0.12
C MET A 246 -1.42 3.19 1.29
N ALA A 247 -0.58 3.21 2.32
CA ALA A 247 -0.99 3.44 3.72
C ALA A 247 -1.72 4.78 3.90
N ALA A 248 -1.17 5.86 3.34
CA ALA A 248 -1.78 7.19 3.40
C ALA A 248 -3.12 7.23 2.65
N GLY A 249 -3.22 6.58 1.47
CA GLY A 249 -4.46 6.44 0.72
C GLY A 249 -5.53 5.68 1.48
N THR A 250 -5.15 4.59 2.13
CA THR A 250 -6.05 3.79 3.00
C THR A 250 -6.54 4.62 4.19
N ALA A 251 -5.63 5.28 4.91
CA ALA A 251 -5.99 6.14 6.05
C ALA A 251 -6.89 7.31 5.62
N PHE A 252 -6.59 7.96 4.50
CA PHE A 252 -7.41 9.03 3.93
C PHE A 252 -8.83 8.53 3.61
N ALA A 253 -8.94 7.39 2.92
CA ALA A 253 -10.24 6.79 2.60
C ALA A 253 -11.06 6.53 3.87
N ILE A 254 -10.46 5.90 4.88
CA ILE A 254 -11.13 5.63 6.16
C ILE A 254 -11.62 6.92 6.82
N GLN A 255 -10.81 7.99 6.84
CA GLN A 255 -11.20 9.27 7.44
C GLN A 255 -12.33 9.95 6.67
N VAL A 256 -12.29 9.94 5.34
CA VAL A 256 -13.38 10.49 4.52
C VAL A 256 -14.67 9.71 4.73
N PHE A 257 -14.64 8.37 4.70
CA PHE A 257 -15.84 7.56 4.95
C PHE A 257 -16.43 7.77 6.34
N ARG A 258 -15.60 8.09 7.31
CA ARG A 258 -16.02 8.35 8.68
C ARG A 258 -16.66 9.73 8.86
N HIS A 259 -16.05 10.76 8.29
CA HIS A 259 -16.35 12.16 8.61
C HIS A 259 -17.18 12.88 7.55
N VAL A 260 -17.22 12.38 6.29
CA VAL A 260 -17.96 13.04 5.21
C VAL A 260 -19.30 12.34 4.97
N ARG A 261 -20.38 13.11 4.89
CA ARG A 261 -21.70 12.66 4.44
C ARG A 261 -22.11 13.43 3.21
N ARG A 262 -22.79 12.76 2.29
CA ARG A 262 -23.36 13.42 1.11
C ARG A 262 -24.62 14.17 1.55
N THR A 263 -24.73 15.45 1.19
CA THR A 263 -25.98 16.19 1.35
C THR A 263 -27.07 15.50 0.50
N ALA A 264 -28.21 15.19 1.10
CA ALA A 264 -29.36 14.69 0.35
C ALA A 264 -29.74 15.75 -0.68
N ALA A 265 -29.92 15.36 -1.95
CA ALA A 265 -30.49 16.26 -2.94
C ALA A 265 -31.86 16.71 -2.39
N GLU A 266 -32.08 18.02 -2.27
CA GLU A 266 -33.40 18.56 -1.93
C GLU A 266 -34.41 18.00 -2.94
N PRO A 267 -35.51 17.36 -2.48
CA PRO A 267 -36.55 16.94 -3.44
C PRO A 267 -36.96 18.16 -4.20
N ALA A 268 -36.89 18.11 -5.52
CA ALA A 268 -37.36 19.21 -6.39
C ALA A 268 -38.73 19.64 -5.88
N ALA A 269 -38.80 20.90 -5.42
CA ALA A 269 -40.03 21.47 -4.95
C ALA A 269 -41.06 21.28 -6.08
N GLN A 270 -42.08 20.45 -5.85
CA GLN A 270 -43.21 20.33 -6.74
C GLN A 270 -43.77 21.74 -6.86
N SER A 271 -43.51 22.36 -7.98
CA SER A 271 -44.19 23.61 -8.37
C SER A 271 -45.69 23.29 -8.42
N ALA A 272 -46.37 23.59 -7.31
CA ALA A 272 -47.83 23.60 -7.30
C ALA A 272 -48.27 24.67 -8.27
N THR A 273 -48.55 24.28 -9.49
CA THR A 273 -49.35 25.06 -10.41
C THR A 273 -50.77 25.05 -9.88
N THR A 274 -51.07 26.06 -9.08
CA THR A 274 -52.48 26.47 -8.85
C THR A 274 -52.95 27.20 -10.09
N SER A 275 -53.72 26.53 -10.91
CA SER A 275 -54.62 27.11 -11.91
C SER A 275 -55.92 27.50 -11.27
#